data_f544becaf9f08e31d16d0eb49afbfb9c
#
_entry.id   f544becaf9f08e31d16d0eb49afbfb9c
#
_cell.length_a   1.000
_cell.length_b   1.000
_cell.length_c   1.000
_cell.angle_alpha   90.00
_cell.angle_beta   90.00
_cell.angle_gamma   90.00
#
_symmetry.space_group_name_H-M   'P 1'
#
loop_
_entity.id
_entity.type
_entity.pdbx_description
1 polymer ?
#
loop_
_entity_poly.entity_id
_entity_poly.type
_entity_poly.pdbx_seq_one_letter_code
_entity_poly.pdbx_strand_id
1 'polypeptide(L)'
;MVNTLLISFDLIRQDEIPTPLAIASILAQQRSTNEGHDRMRIEHLSINMLEYGGDACLEQFDPVLAAYDLERFDAIALSAYIWNEYLLNPFIALLRQRGFRGKVVLGGYQITYGRQEELLQRYPDCQIFISSYAEQAIADLPDHLDAQAPVFLSVPVDFSQLASPYLSGALPVPMGAGMVRLETKRGCPYRCSFCAHRDLVTRGVHKHPLEKVFQELAFLAERRVKRVNVLDPIFNAGKEHLEVMREVIRSGMRSTFTLQTRFENIRGEQGASFLELCEQGNFHLEFGLQTTDHEVSRHIDRANRMDLVDAALEQLGARGIPFEVSLIYGLPGQTLDSFQRSIDHLQRKGCTVIKAWPMMLLPGTKLCDQKEQWGMEEEPIGEFRIPVVTSSTTFTRGEWEQMDQLAKTLEPTHRLEAVA
;
A
#
# COMPACT_ATOMS: atom_id res chain seq x y z
N MET A 1 -32.01 -6.82 6.62
CA MET A 1 -30.54 -6.98 6.86
C MET A 1 -29.91 -7.29 5.51
N VAL A 2 -28.95 -6.48 5.07
CA VAL A 2 -28.24 -6.66 3.81
C VAL A 2 -27.10 -7.66 4.00
N ASN A 3 -26.99 -8.67 3.13
CA ASN A 3 -25.89 -9.63 3.15
C ASN A 3 -24.86 -9.23 2.08
N THR A 4 -23.65 -8.97 2.49
CA THR A 4 -22.56 -8.55 1.60
C THR A 4 -21.40 -9.52 1.70
N LEU A 5 -20.85 -9.96 0.55
CA LEU A 5 -19.59 -10.68 0.48
C LEU A 5 -18.51 -9.71 0.02
N LEU A 6 -17.52 -9.47 0.88
CA LEU A 6 -16.33 -8.69 0.54
C LEU A 6 -15.24 -9.64 0.09
N ILE A 7 -14.83 -9.56 -1.17
CA ILE A 7 -13.77 -10.39 -1.73
C ILE A 7 -12.55 -9.53 -1.98
N SER A 8 -11.42 -9.92 -1.40
CA SER A 8 -10.13 -9.27 -1.64
C SER A 8 -9.17 -10.22 -2.34
N PHE A 9 -8.41 -9.68 -3.30
CA PHE A 9 -7.32 -10.36 -3.97
C PHE A 9 -6.02 -9.86 -3.36
N ASP A 10 -5.38 -10.70 -2.56
CA ASP A 10 -4.31 -10.32 -1.67
C ASP A 10 -2.99 -10.99 -2.07
N LEU A 11 -1.86 -10.42 -1.66
CA LEU A 11 -0.53 -11.00 -1.79
C LEU A 11 -0.02 -11.33 -0.39
N ILE A 12 -0.52 -12.44 0.19
CA ILE A 12 -0.26 -12.84 1.58
C ILE A 12 0.92 -13.79 1.62
N ARG A 13 1.99 -13.38 2.29
CA ARG A 13 3.19 -14.18 2.48
C ARG A 13 3.01 -15.16 3.65
N GLN A 14 3.90 -16.16 3.73
CA GLN A 14 3.81 -17.24 4.71
C GLN A 14 3.74 -16.77 6.18
N ASP A 15 4.38 -15.66 6.51
CA ASP A 15 4.43 -15.12 7.88
C ASP A 15 3.37 -14.06 8.17
N GLU A 16 2.51 -13.72 7.20
CA GLU A 16 1.50 -12.68 7.31
C GLU A 16 0.16 -13.22 7.80
N ILE A 17 -0.63 -12.33 8.39
CA ILE A 17 -2.01 -12.64 8.78
C ILE A 17 -2.87 -12.65 7.50
N PRO A 18 -3.77 -13.64 7.33
CA PRO A 18 -4.57 -13.78 6.11
C PRO A 18 -5.52 -12.62 5.81
N THR A 19 -5.88 -11.81 6.81
CA THR A 19 -6.77 -10.66 6.61
C THR A 19 -5.94 -9.38 6.48
N PRO A 20 -5.96 -8.68 5.33
CA PRO A 20 -5.28 -7.39 5.18
C PRO A 20 -5.83 -6.33 6.15
N LEU A 21 -4.95 -5.43 6.62
CA LEU A 21 -5.33 -4.37 7.55
C LEU A 21 -6.45 -3.48 7.00
N ALA A 22 -6.44 -3.15 5.69
CA ALA A 22 -7.49 -2.35 5.06
C ALA A 22 -8.87 -3.03 5.15
N ILE A 23 -8.93 -4.33 4.88
CA ILE A 23 -10.17 -5.12 5.00
C ILE A 23 -10.61 -5.19 6.46
N ALA A 24 -9.68 -5.43 7.38
CA ALA A 24 -9.98 -5.45 8.80
C ALA A 24 -10.49 -4.10 9.32
N SER A 25 -9.99 -2.97 8.80
CA SER A 25 -10.50 -1.63 9.10
C SER A 25 -11.96 -1.45 8.65
N ILE A 26 -12.30 -1.91 7.44
CA ILE A 26 -13.68 -1.89 6.93
C ILE A 26 -14.59 -2.71 7.84
N LEU A 27 -14.19 -3.94 8.18
CA LEU A 27 -14.96 -4.84 9.03
C LEU A 27 -15.12 -4.27 10.45
N ALA A 28 -14.07 -3.66 11.01
CA ALA A 28 -14.12 -3.02 12.33
C ALA A 28 -15.11 -1.85 12.34
N GLN A 29 -15.04 -0.98 11.34
CA GLN A 29 -15.93 0.17 11.22
C GLN A 29 -17.38 -0.26 11.02
N GLN A 30 -17.64 -1.24 10.17
CA GLN A 30 -18.98 -1.78 9.95
C GLN A 30 -19.58 -2.37 11.25
N ARG A 31 -18.79 -3.10 12.03
CA ARG A 31 -19.24 -3.62 13.34
C ARG A 31 -19.58 -2.50 14.31
N SER A 32 -18.74 -1.48 14.39
CA SER A 32 -18.94 -0.32 15.27
C SER A 32 -20.20 0.48 14.92
N THR A 33 -20.48 0.69 13.62
CA THR A 33 -21.66 1.43 13.15
C THR A 33 -22.95 0.62 13.24
N ASN A 34 -22.86 -0.71 13.27
CA ASN A 34 -24.01 -1.60 13.40
C ASN A 34 -24.42 -1.91 14.86
N GLU A 35 -23.69 -1.40 15.85
CA GLU A 35 -24.08 -1.59 17.25
C GLU A 35 -25.47 -0.99 17.51
N GLY A 36 -26.46 -1.89 17.63
CA GLY A 36 -27.87 -1.58 17.81
C GLY A 36 -28.75 -1.49 16.56
N HIS A 37 -28.17 -1.65 15.36
CA HIS A 37 -28.90 -1.62 14.09
C HIS A 37 -28.36 -2.69 13.15
N ASP A 38 -28.94 -3.87 13.14
CA ASP A 38 -28.60 -5.00 12.25
C ASP A 38 -28.89 -4.64 10.76
N ARG A 39 -28.22 -3.63 10.20
CA ARG A 39 -28.45 -3.16 8.83
C ARG A 39 -27.75 -4.03 7.79
N MET A 40 -26.54 -4.51 8.11
CA MET A 40 -25.72 -5.24 7.17
C MET A 40 -24.84 -6.29 7.87
N ARG A 41 -24.73 -7.45 7.23
CA ARG A 41 -23.75 -8.49 7.57
C ARG A 41 -22.71 -8.58 6.45
N ILE A 42 -21.43 -8.51 6.80
CA ILE A 42 -20.33 -8.71 5.87
C ILE A 42 -19.65 -10.04 6.17
N GLU A 43 -19.52 -10.88 5.12
CA GLU A 43 -18.60 -12.00 5.10
C GLU A 43 -17.39 -11.62 4.26
N HIS A 44 -16.20 -12.07 4.63
CA HIS A 44 -14.97 -11.79 3.92
C HIS A 44 -14.38 -13.05 3.33
N LEU A 45 -14.04 -13.00 2.05
CA LEU A 45 -13.26 -13.99 1.32
C LEU A 45 -11.93 -13.35 0.87
N SER A 46 -10.82 -13.83 1.41
CA SER A 46 -9.48 -13.48 0.94
C SER A 46 -9.04 -14.51 -0.09
N ILE A 47 -8.62 -14.05 -1.25
CA ILE A 47 -8.01 -14.86 -2.30
C ILE A 47 -6.53 -14.47 -2.35
N ASN A 48 -5.67 -15.37 -1.88
CA ASN A 48 -4.23 -15.13 -1.90
C ASN A 48 -3.67 -15.41 -3.30
N MET A 49 -3.38 -14.36 -4.05
CA MET A 49 -2.89 -14.47 -5.43
C MET A 49 -1.56 -15.23 -5.55
N LEU A 50 -0.73 -15.24 -4.49
CA LEU A 50 0.52 -16.00 -4.48
C LEU A 50 0.31 -17.52 -4.56
N GLU A 51 -0.88 -18.03 -4.23
CA GLU A 51 -1.22 -19.46 -4.33
C GLU A 51 -1.61 -19.88 -5.76
N TYR A 52 -2.02 -18.90 -6.59
CA TYR A 52 -2.52 -19.15 -7.94
C TYR A 52 -1.52 -18.81 -9.04
N GLY A 53 -0.54 -17.95 -8.75
CA GLY A 53 0.43 -17.45 -9.73
C GLY A 53 -0.16 -16.48 -10.76
N GLY A 54 0.68 -15.96 -11.62
CA GLY A 54 0.30 -14.97 -12.63
C GLY A 54 -0.54 -15.50 -13.79
N ASP A 55 -0.58 -16.82 -13.97
CA ASP A 55 -1.46 -17.50 -14.93
C ASP A 55 -2.77 -17.96 -14.31
N ALA A 56 -3.18 -17.31 -13.19
CA ALA A 56 -4.43 -17.61 -12.52
C ALA A 56 -5.58 -17.63 -13.53
N CYS A 57 -6.13 -18.79 -13.80
CA CYS A 57 -7.33 -18.94 -14.61
C CYS A 57 -8.56 -18.95 -13.71
N LEU A 58 -9.69 -18.49 -14.24
CA LEU A 58 -10.92 -18.36 -13.47
C LEU A 58 -11.41 -19.71 -12.88
N GLU A 59 -11.09 -20.82 -13.54
CA GLU A 59 -11.45 -22.18 -13.09
C GLU A 59 -10.82 -22.51 -11.73
N GLN A 60 -9.67 -21.94 -11.41
CA GLN A 60 -9.01 -22.13 -10.10
C GLN A 60 -9.79 -21.50 -8.94
N PHE A 61 -10.63 -20.50 -9.20
CA PHE A 61 -11.47 -19.86 -8.17
C PHE A 61 -12.79 -20.60 -7.93
N ASP A 62 -13.15 -21.53 -8.80
CA ASP A 62 -14.38 -22.31 -8.70
C ASP A 62 -14.52 -23.08 -7.37
N PRO A 63 -13.50 -23.80 -6.87
CA PRO A 63 -13.59 -24.50 -5.59
C PRO A 63 -13.81 -23.57 -4.41
N VAL A 64 -13.20 -22.37 -4.45
CA VAL A 64 -13.31 -21.36 -3.38
C VAL A 64 -14.73 -20.77 -3.39
N LEU A 65 -15.25 -20.43 -4.57
CA LEU A 65 -16.61 -19.90 -4.72
C LEU A 65 -17.70 -20.94 -4.43
N ALA A 66 -17.43 -22.22 -4.67
CA ALA A 66 -18.37 -23.30 -4.38
C ALA A 66 -18.70 -23.46 -2.88
N ALA A 67 -17.86 -22.91 -2.00
CA ALA A 67 -18.13 -22.87 -0.55
C ALA A 67 -19.19 -21.82 -0.17
N TYR A 68 -19.59 -20.95 -1.10
CA TYR A 68 -20.54 -19.86 -0.87
C TYR A 68 -21.81 -20.06 -1.67
N ASP A 69 -22.95 -19.92 -1.01
CA ASP A 69 -24.25 -19.73 -1.67
C ASP A 69 -24.32 -18.26 -2.12
N LEU A 70 -23.96 -18.00 -3.39
CA LEU A 70 -23.87 -16.65 -3.93
C LEU A 70 -25.24 -15.98 -4.10
N GLU A 71 -26.34 -16.75 -4.21
CA GLU A 71 -27.68 -16.20 -4.37
C GLU A 71 -28.19 -15.45 -3.12
N ARG A 72 -27.64 -15.78 -1.94
CA ARG A 72 -28.02 -15.13 -0.68
C ARG A 72 -27.46 -13.73 -0.48
N PHE A 73 -26.48 -13.29 -1.31
CA PHE A 73 -25.86 -11.99 -1.14
C PHE A 73 -26.57 -10.91 -1.96
N ASP A 74 -26.92 -9.81 -1.28
CA ASP A 74 -27.48 -8.62 -1.90
C ASP A 74 -26.40 -7.80 -2.62
N ALA A 75 -25.15 -7.88 -2.15
CA ALA A 75 -24.00 -7.24 -2.76
C ALA A 75 -22.73 -8.12 -2.68
N ILE A 76 -21.88 -8.03 -3.70
CA ILE A 76 -20.50 -8.51 -3.67
C ILE A 76 -19.57 -7.32 -3.92
N ALA A 77 -18.70 -7.04 -2.95
CA ALA A 77 -17.71 -5.96 -3.03
C ALA A 77 -16.33 -6.55 -3.35
N LEU A 78 -15.65 -5.97 -4.35
CA LEU A 78 -14.33 -6.39 -4.80
C LEU A 78 -13.33 -5.25 -4.68
N SER A 79 -12.10 -5.57 -4.28
CA SER A 79 -10.99 -4.62 -4.28
C SER A 79 -10.33 -4.56 -5.67
N ALA A 80 -10.10 -3.34 -6.18
CA ALA A 80 -9.47 -3.08 -7.48
C ALA A 80 -8.10 -2.44 -7.29
N TYR A 81 -7.04 -3.20 -7.57
CA TYR A 81 -5.65 -2.79 -7.50
C TYR A 81 -4.91 -3.17 -8.78
N ILE A 82 -3.73 -2.63 -8.98
CA ILE A 82 -2.93 -2.85 -10.20
C ILE A 82 -2.58 -4.34 -10.44
N TRP A 83 -2.47 -5.14 -9.38
CA TRP A 83 -2.12 -6.57 -9.48
C TRP A 83 -3.30 -7.51 -9.76
N ASN A 84 -4.54 -7.03 -9.64
CA ASN A 84 -5.73 -7.87 -9.86
C ASN A 84 -6.71 -7.28 -10.90
N GLU A 85 -6.42 -6.11 -11.44
CA GLU A 85 -7.35 -5.41 -12.35
C GLU A 85 -7.74 -6.27 -13.55
N TYR A 86 -6.80 -7.02 -14.11
CA TYR A 86 -7.02 -7.90 -15.27
C TYR A 86 -8.01 -9.04 -14.99
N LEU A 87 -8.22 -9.40 -13.73
CA LEU A 87 -9.13 -10.46 -13.30
C LEU A 87 -10.57 -9.98 -13.05
N LEU A 88 -10.79 -8.69 -12.78
CA LEU A 88 -12.07 -8.21 -12.24
C LEU A 88 -13.27 -8.50 -13.14
N ASN A 89 -13.23 -8.12 -14.43
CA ASN A 89 -14.34 -8.38 -15.34
C ASN A 89 -14.60 -9.88 -15.55
N PRO A 90 -13.58 -10.71 -15.85
CA PRO A 90 -13.78 -12.15 -15.93
C PRO A 90 -14.34 -12.76 -14.64
N PHE A 91 -13.87 -12.29 -13.47
CA PHE A 91 -14.34 -12.78 -12.18
C PHE A 91 -15.80 -12.35 -11.90
N ILE A 92 -16.20 -11.13 -12.24
CA ILE A 92 -17.59 -10.68 -12.15
C ILE A 92 -18.49 -11.55 -13.04
N ALA A 93 -18.05 -11.87 -14.26
CA ALA A 93 -18.79 -12.76 -15.15
C ALA A 93 -18.94 -14.17 -14.54
N LEU A 94 -17.89 -14.70 -13.91
CA LEU A 94 -17.93 -15.97 -13.20
C LEU A 94 -18.94 -15.93 -12.04
N LEU A 95 -18.96 -14.88 -11.22
CA LEU A 95 -19.96 -14.69 -10.16
C LEU A 95 -21.39 -14.74 -10.72
N ARG A 96 -21.65 -14.08 -11.85
CA ARG A 96 -22.95 -14.11 -12.53
C ARG A 96 -23.32 -15.51 -13.02
N GLN A 97 -22.38 -16.24 -13.61
CA GLN A 97 -22.58 -17.63 -14.05
C GLN A 97 -22.91 -18.57 -12.87
N ARG A 98 -22.34 -18.29 -11.69
CA ARG A 98 -22.56 -19.02 -10.44
C ARG A 98 -23.83 -18.61 -9.68
N GLY A 99 -24.70 -17.82 -10.28
CA GLY A 99 -26.02 -17.48 -9.74
C GLY A 99 -26.10 -16.17 -8.98
N PHE A 100 -25.01 -15.41 -8.80
CA PHE A 100 -25.09 -14.09 -8.17
C PHE A 100 -25.97 -13.12 -8.96
N ARG A 101 -26.95 -12.50 -8.30
CA ARG A 101 -27.91 -11.54 -8.91
C ARG A 101 -27.90 -10.17 -8.24
N GLY A 102 -27.19 -10.03 -7.12
CA GLY A 102 -27.07 -8.78 -6.37
C GLY A 102 -26.22 -7.71 -7.06
N LYS A 103 -25.92 -6.65 -6.33
CA LYS A 103 -25.11 -5.53 -6.82
C LYS A 103 -23.62 -5.84 -6.74
N VAL A 104 -22.87 -5.51 -7.79
CA VAL A 104 -21.40 -5.52 -7.76
C VAL A 104 -20.92 -4.17 -7.31
N VAL A 105 -20.03 -4.18 -6.33
CA VAL A 105 -19.39 -2.99 -5.74
C VAL A 105 -17.90 -3.07 -6.01
N LEU A 106 -17.30 -2.04 -6.59
CA LEU A 106 -15.85 -1.94 -6.75
C LEU A 106 -15.29 -0.80 -5.93
N GLY A 107 -14.20 -1.06 -5.21
CA GLY A 107 -13.44 -0.07 -4.46
C GLY A 107 -11.94 -0.29 -4.63
N GLY A 108 -11.12 0.57 -4.03
CA GLY A 108 -9.68 0.48 -4.07
C GLY A 108 -9.03 1.52 -4.98
N TYR A 109 -7.72 1.37 -5.17
CA TYR A 109 -6.91 2.41 -5.81
C TYR A 109 -7.34 2.71 -7.26
N GLN A 110 -7.57 1.67 -8.07
CA GLN A 110 -7.94 1.82 -9.48
C GLN A 110 -9.31 2.52 -9.65
N ILE A 111 -10.19 2.38 -8.67
CA ILE A 111 -11.51 3.04 -8.68
C ILE A 111 -11.39 4.48 -8.20
N THR A 112 -10.60 4.72 -7.16
CA THR A 112 -10.43 6.05 -6.54
C THR A 112 -9.95 7.09 -7.54
N TYR A 113 -9.08 6.71 -8.47
CA TYR A 113 -8.45 7.62 -9.42
C TYR A 113 -8.95 7.46 -10.86
N GLY A 114 -9.90 6.55 -11.10
CA GLY A 114 -10.56 6.41 -12.38
C GLY A 114 -11.60 7.52 -12.63
N ARG A 115 -11.70 8.00 -13.87
CA ARG A 115 -12.79 8.90 -14.27
C ARG A 115 -14.09 8.12 -14.39
N GLN A 116 -15.20 8.68 -13.96
CA GLN A 116 -16.49 7.98 -13.91
C GLN A 116 -16.89 7.36 -15.27
N GLU A 117 -16.74 8.10 -16.36
CA GLU A 117 -17.05 7.62 -17.72
C GLU A 117 -16.18 6.43 -18.11
N GLU A 118 -14.89 6.46 -17.78
CA GLU A 118 -13.97 5.36 -18.04
C GLU A 118 -14.26 4.14 -17.17
N LEU A 119 -14.63 4.35 -15.91
CA LEU A 119 -15.01 3.26 -15.00
C LEU A 119 -16.28 2.55 -15.48
N LEU A 120 -17.26 3.29 -15.95
CA LEU A 120 -18.50 2.71 -16.52
C LEU A 120 -18.23 1.90 -17.78
N GLN A 121 -17.30 2.35 -18.64
CA GLN A 121 -16.90 1.59 -19.84
C GLN A 121 -16.06 0.37 -19.49
N ARG A 122 -15.15 0.50 -18.52
CA ARG A 122 -14.24 -0.56 -18.10
C ARG A 122 -14.95 -1.66 -17.31
N TYR A 123 -15.92 -1.32 -16.47
CA TYR A 123 -16.64 -2.25 -15.60
C TYR A 123 -18.17 -2.16 -15.81
N PRO A 124 -18.68 -2.61 -16.97
CA PRO A 124 -20.09 -2.43 -17.33
C PRO A 124 -21.07 -3.16 -16.40
N ASP A 125 -20.61 -4.23 -15.74
CA ASP A 125 -21.44 -5.01 -14.81
C ASP A 125 -21.34 -4.55 -13.35
N CYS A 126 -20.63 -3.44 -13.08
CA CYS A 126 -20.53 -2.83 -11.76
C CYS A 126 -21.63 -1.77 -11.56
N GLN A 127 -22.28 -1.77 -10.41
CA GLN A 127 -23.35 -0.83 -10.08
C GLN A 127 -22.94 0.21 -9.05
N ILE A 128 -21.94 -0.05 -8.22
CA ILE A 128 -21.52 0.86 -7.16
C ILE A 128 -19.99 0.96 -7.15
N PHE A 129 -19.50 2.18 -7.22
CA PHE A 129 -18.07 2.51 -7.20
C PHE A 129 -17.76 3.29 -5.94
N ILE A 130 -16.81 2.79 -5.13
CA ILE A 130 -16.36 3.44 -3.90
C ILE A 130 -14.99 4.04 -4.15
N SER A 131 -14.89 5.36 -4.06
CA SER A 131 -13.63 6.10 -4.16
C SER A 131 -13.14 6.53 -2.78
N SER A 132 -11.81 6.73 -2.64
CA SER A 132 -11.17 7.10 -1.38
C SER A 132 -11.22 5.97 -0.34
N TYR A 133 -11.40 6.30 0.92
CA TYR A 133 -11.42 5.36 2.04
C TYR A 133 -12.79 4.69 2.15
N ALA A 134 -12.80 3.38 2.22
CA ALA A 134 -14.03 2.60 2.06
C ALA A 134 -14.77 2.32 3.40
N GLU A 135 -14.16 2.61 4.55
CA GLU A 135 -14.68 2.21 5.85
C GLU A 135 -16.10 2.73 6.10
N GLN A 136 -16.35 4.02 5.85
CA GLN A 136 -17.69 4.61 6.02
C GLN A 136 -18.60 4.29 4.83
N ALA A 137 -18.08 4.34 3.61
CA ALA A 137 -18.87 4.09 2.40
C ALA A 137 -19.45 2.67 2.35
N ILE A 138 -18.72 1.68 2.85
CA ILE A 138 -19.24 0.29 2.98
C ILE A 138 -20.33 0.24 4.05
N ALA A 139 -20.20 0.96 5.16
CA ALA A 139 -21.24 0.99 6.19
C ALA A 139 -22.55 1.61 5.67
N ASP A 140 -22.46 2.55 4.74
CA ASP A 140 -23.61 3.23 4.12
C ASP A 140 -24.18 2.45 2.90
N LEU A 141 -23.54 1.36 2.47
CA LEU A 141 -23.95 0.57 1.31
C LEU A 141 -25.44 0.18 1.28
N PRO A 142 -26.09 -0.20 2.40
CA PRO A 142 -27.51 -0.54 2.41
C PRO A 142 -28.43 0.55 1.82
N ASP A 143 -28.07 1.81 1.94
CA ASP A 143 -28.88 2.93 1.47
C ASP A 143 -28.81 3.12 -0.07
N HIS A 144 -27.92 2.39 -0.74
CA HIS A 144 -27.64 2.55 -2.17
C HIS A 144 -27.99 1.33 -3.04
N LEU A 145 -28.43 0.22 -2.42
CA LEU A 145 -28.68 -1.04 -3.16
C LEU A 145 -29.88 -0.96 -4.10
N ASP A 146 -30.87 -0.13 -3.79
CA ASP A 146 -32.07 0.05 -4.63
C ASP A 146 -31.85 1.00 -5.81
N ALA A 147 -30.66 1.61 -5.93
CA ALA A 147 -30.36 2.55 -7.02
C ALA A 147 -30.47 1.86 -8.39
N GLN A 148 -31.19 2.53 -9.32
CA GLN A 148 -31.38 2.02 -10.70
C GLN A 148 -30.25 2.44 -11.64
N ALA A 149 -29.53 3.51 -11.32
CA ALA A 149 -28.35 3.99 -12.05
C ALA A 149 -27.08 3.65 -11.28
N PRO A 150 -25.90 3.60 -11.93
CA PRO A 150 -24.62 3.46 -11.25
C PRO A 150 -24.38 4.55 -10.20
N VAL A 151 -23.88 4.15 -9.04
CA VAL A 151 -23.62 5.02 -7.88
C VAL A 151 -22.12 5.20 -7.67
N PHE A 152 -21.69 6.43 -7.46
CA PHE A 152 -20.31 6.77 -7.10
C PHE A 152 -20.29 7.34 -5.69
N LEU A 153 -19.72 6.57 -4.76
CA LEU A 153 -19.62 6.93 -3.36
C LEU A 153 -18.22 7.46 -3.03
N SER A 154 -18.19 8.61 -2.35
CA SER A 154 -16.96 9.17 -1.78
C SER A 154 -17.34 9.78 -0.43
N VAL A 155 -17.23 8.99 0.62
CA VAL A 155 -17.65 9.38 1.97
C VAL A 155 -16.43 9.79 2.77
N PRO A 156 -16.42 11.01 3.36
CA PRO A 156 -15.34 11.43 4.24
C PRO A 156 -15.24 10.52 5.47
N VAL A 157 -14.02 10.21 5.88
CA VAL A 157 -13.73 9.40 7.05
C VAL A 157 -13.15 10.28 8.15
N ASP A 158 -13.75 10.22 9.33
CA ASP A 158 -13.18 10.82 10.54
C ASP A 158 -12.21 9.82 11.21
N PHE A 159 -10.93 10.04 11.03
CA PHE A 159 -9.87 9.19 11.57
C PHE A 159 -9.85 9.11 13.10
N SER A 160 -10.42 10.11 13.77
CA SER A 160 -10.56 10.10 15.22
C SER A 160 -11.60 9.10 15.73
N GLN A 161 -12.55 8.73 14.86
CA GLN A 161 -13.66 7.83 15.16
C GLN A 161 -13.51 6.43 14.53
N LEU A 162 -12.45 6.22 13.72
CA LEU A 162 -12.23 4.92 13.12
C LEU A 162 -12.01 3.84 14.17
N ALA A 163 -12.83 2.79 14.11
CA ALA A 163 -12.69 1.62 14.96
C ALA A 163 -11.34 0.92 14.74
N SER A 164 -10.75 0.43 15.82
CA SER A 164 -9.50 -0.34 15.72
C SER A 164 -9.77 -1.74 15.18
N PRO A 165 -9.09 -2.19 14.11
CA PRO A 165 -9.22 -3.54 13.61
C PRO A 165 -8.73 -4.59 14.62
N TYR A 166 -7.77 -4.23 15.47
CA TYR A 166 -7.23 -5.11 16.50
C TYR A 166 -8.17 -5.23 17.71
N LEU A 167 -8.57 -4.09 18.28
CA LEU A 167 -9.36 -4.07 19.51
C LEU A 167 -10.81 -4.52 19.30
N SER A 168 -11.36 -4.32 18.09
CA SER A 168 -12.68 -4.84 17.71
C SER A 168 -12.70 -6.35 17.44
N GLY A 169 -11.53 -6.99 17.37
CA GLY A 169 -11.40 -8.39 16.95
C GLY A 169 -11.68 -8.63 15.46
N ALA A 170 -11.76 -7.57 14.64
CA ALA A 170 -11.90 -7.71 13.19
C ALA A 170 -10.63 -8.29 12.54
N LEU A 171 -9.47 -8.07 13.15
CA LEU A 171 -8.20 -8.67 12.79
C LEU A 171 -7.71 -9.60 13.90
N PRO A 172 -8.00 -10.89 13.82
CA PRO A 172 -7.50 -11.86 14.80
C PRO A 172 -5.98 -12.01 14.69
N VAL A 173 -5.27 -11.76 15.79
CA VAL A 173 -3.82 -11.91 15.85
C VAL A 173 -3.46 -13.09 16.74
N PRO A 174 -2.92 -14.19 16.19
CA PRO A 174 -2.46 -15.33 16.99
C PRO A 174 -1.24 -14.95 17.85
N MET A 175 -1.05 -15.68 18.95
CA MET A 175 0.16 -15.55 19.77
C MET A 175 1.40 -15.88 18.94
N GLY A 176 2.38 -14.99 18.99
CA GLY A 176 3.65 -15.15 18.26
C GLY A 176 3.52 -14.97 16.75
N ALA A 177 2.50 -14.26 16.27
CA ALA A 177 2.33 -13.97 14.85
C ALA A 177 3.64 -13.46 14.21
N GLY A 178 3.93 -13.91 12.99
CA GLY A 178 5.16 -13.58 12.28
C GLY A 178 5.24 -12.10 11.94
N MET A 179 4.21 -11.56 11.27
CA MET A 179 4.16 -10.16 10.88
C MET A 179 2.73 -9.62 10.94
N VAL A 180 2.60 -8.38 11.37
CA VAL A 180 1.38 -7.57 11.29
C VAL A 180 1.68 -6.21 10.69
N ARG A 181 0.65 -5.53 10.20
CA ARG A 181 0.72 -4.15 9.72
C ARG A 181 0.08 -3.21 10.73
N LEU A 182 0.70 -2.07 10.98
CA LEU A 182 0.17 -1.00 11.85
C LEU A 182 0.09 0.29 11.06
N GLU A 183 -0.91 1.10 11.34
CA GLU A 183 -1.06 2.41 10.73
C GLU A 183 -1.23 3.46 11.83
N THR A 184 -0.38 4.50 11.82
CA THR A 184 -0.52 5.64 12.73
C THR A 184 -1.07 6.86 12.02
N LYS A 185 -0.92 6.92 10.68
CA LYS A 185 -1.43 7.99 9.83
C LYS A 185 -1.59 7.54 8.37
N ARG A 186 -2.49 8.17 7.65
CA ARG A 186 -2.69 8.05 6.19
C ARG A 186 -2.38 9.36 5.49
N GLY A 187 -1.95 9.27 4.22
CA GLY A 187 -1.57 10.41 3.42
C GLY A 187 -0.13 10.85 3.63
N CYS A 188 0.37 11.65 2.69
CA CYS A 188 1.75 12.11 2.66
C CYS A 188 1.79 13.62 2.39
N PRO A 189 2.61 14.42 3.12
CA PRO A 189 2.69 15.85 2.91
C PRO A 189 3.47 16.22 1.64
N TYR A 190 4.20 15.27 1.05
CA TYR A 190 5.01 15.49 -0.15
C TYR A 190 4.19 15.27 -1.44
N ARG A 191 4.76 15.74 -2.58
CA ARG A 191 4.04 15.81 -3.86
C ARG A 191 4.80 15.13 -5.00
N CYS A 192 5.55 14.06 -4.68
CA CYS A 192 6.26 13.30 -5.70
C CYS A 192 5.30 12.90 -6.83
N SER A 193 5.68 13.21 -8.08
CA SER A 193 4.78 13.10 -9.24
C SER A 193 4.37 11.66 -9.59
N PHE A 194 5.14 10.67 -9.14
CA PHE A 194 4.91 9.25 -9.37
C PHE A 194 4.10 8.56 -8.26
N CYS A 195 3.91 9.22 -7.11
CA CYS A 195 3.54 8.54 -5.88
C CYS A 195 2.02 8.61 -5.61
N ALA A 196 1.45 7.46 -5.27
CA ALA A 196 0.06 7.25 -4.93
C ALA A 196 -0.30 7.47 -3.45
N HIS A 197 0.69 7.59 -2.57
CA HIS A 197 0.45 7.75 -1.13
C HIS A 197 -0.04 9.14 -0.72
N ARG A 198 -0.04 10.08 -1.64
CA ARG A 198 -0.67 11.37 -1.41
C ARG A 198 -2.18 11.17 -1.44
N ASP A 199 -2.86 11.58 -0.38
CA ASP A 199 -4.31 11.69 -0.41
C ASP A 199 -4.72 12.76 -1.42
N LEU A 200 -5.18 12.35 -2.60
CA LEU A 200 -5.58 13.26 -3.67
C LEU A 200 -6.99 13.82 -3.46
N VAL A 201 -7.80 13.20 -2.63
CA VAL A 201 -9.17 13.64 -2.32
C VAL A 201 -9.14 14.73 -1.27
N THR A 202 -8.55 14.46 -0.11
CA THR A 202 -8.52 15.41 1.01
C THR A 202 -7.25 16.27 1.06
N ARG A 203 -6.20 15.83 0.35
CA ARG A 203 -4.87 16.46 0.28
C ARG A 203 -4.20 16.64 1.64
N GLY A 204 -4.62 15.86 2.63
CA GLY A 204 -4.17 15.94 4.00
C GLY A 204 -3.28 14.77 4.45
N VAL A 205 -2.80 14.89 5.67
CA VAL A 205 -2.28 13.78 6.47
C VAL A 205 -3.26 13.57 7.60
N HIS A 206 -3.87 12.41 7.63
CA HIS A 206 -4.85 12.02 8.64
C HIS A 206 -4.17 11.16 9.69
N LYS A 207 -4.25 11.57 10.94
CA LYS A 207 -3.59 10.87 12.06
C LYS A 207 -4.61 10.16 12.91
N HIS A 208 -4.29 8.94 13.32
CA HIS A 208 -5.02 8.29 14.37
C HIS A 208 -4.70 8.93 15.73
N PRO A 209 -5.64 8.98 16.67
CA PRO A 209 -5.37 9.40 18.05
C PRO A 209 -4.25 8.54 18.65
N LEU A 210 -3.28 9.17 19.32
CA LEU A 210 -2.16 8.44 19.94
C LEU A 210 -2.65 7.41 20.95
N GLU A 211 -3.73 7.71 21.68
CA GLU A 211 -4.35 6.78 22.62
C GLU A 211 -4.75 5.46 21.95
N LYS A 212 -5.40 5.52 20.77
CA LYS A 212 -5.75 4.35 19.97
C LYS A 212 -4.49 3.58 19.56
N VAL A 213 -3.47 4.30 19.04
CA VAL A 213 -2.20 3.68 18.62
C VAL A 213 -1.52 2.97 19.78
N PHE A 214 -1.52 3.57 20.97
CA PHE A 214 -0.92 2.97 22.18
C PHE A 214 -1.69 1.73 22.65
N GLN A 215 -3.01 1.74 22.58
CA GLN A 215 -3.84 0.56 22.88
C GLN A 215 -3.58 -0.58 21.88
N GLU A 216 -3.43 -0.27 20.60
CA GLU A 216 -3.05 -1.26 19.57
C GLU A 216 -1.66 -1.81 19.81
N LEU A 217 -0.68 -0.98 20.16
CA LEU A 217 0.67 -1.43 20.53
C LEU A 217 0.65 -2.35 21.77
N ALA A 218 -0.12 -1.99 22.80
CA ALA A 218 -0.28 -2.84 23.99
C ALA A 218 -0.87 -4.21 23.62
N PHE A 219 -1.91 -4.23 22.79
CA PHE A 219 -2.50 -5.47 22.27
C PHE A 219 -1.45 -6.32 21.50
N LEU A 220 -0.67 -5.72 20.61
CA LEU A 220 0.36 -6.41 19.84
C LEU A 220 1.51 -6.93 20.73
N ALA A 221 1.86 -6.18 21.77
CA ALA A 221 2.83 -6.60 22.78
C ALA A 221 2.38 -7.88 23.51
N GLU A 222 1.12 -7.91 23.97
CA GLU A 222 0.52 -9.09 24.60
C GLU A 222 0.54 -10.31 23.67
N ARG A 223 0.31 -10.11 22.37
CA ARG A 223 0.35 -11.16 21.34
C ARG A 223 1.76 -11.61 20.97
N ARG A 224 2.81 -10.92 21.46
CA ARG A 224 4.22 -11.24 21.17
C ARG A 224 4.52 -11.34 19.68
N VAL A 225 3.98 -10.40 18.91
CA VAL A 225 4.20 -10.32 17.45
C VAL A 225 5.68 -10.16 17.16
N LYS A 226 6.19 -10.86 16.13
CA LYS A 226 7.63 -10.83 15.81
C LYS A 226 8.03 -9.59 15.02
N ARG A 227 7.18 -9.15 14.07
CA ARG A 227 7.42 -7.98 13.21
C ARG A 227 6.17 -7.12 13.10
N VAL A 228 6.37 -5.81 13.12
CA VAL A 228 5.31 -4.81 12.88
C VAL A 228 5.76 -3.93 11.72
N ASN A 229 5.09 -4.03 10.57
CA ASN A 229 5.32 -3.13 9.46
C ASN A 229 4.40 -1.93 9.60
N VAL A 230 4.97 -0.74 9.79
CA VAL A 230 4.21 0.51 9.89
C VAL A 230 3.95 1.04 8.49
N LEU A 231 2.67 1.15 8.12
CA LEU A 231 2.23 1.53 6.77
C LEU A 231 2.25 3.04 6.49
N ASP A 232 2.65 3.84 7.47
CA ASP A 232 2.75 5.29 7.29
C ASP A 232 3.67 5.63 6.10
N PRO A 233 3.23 6.38 5.10
CA PRO A 233 4.06 6.69 3.92
C PRO A 233 5.37 7.40 4.26
N ILE A 234 5.41 8.13 5.37
CA ILE A 234 6.62 8.71 5.97
C ILE A 234 6.43 8.76 7.49
N PHE A 235 6.97 7.76 8.16
CA PHE A 235 6.82 7.64 9.61
C PHE A 235 7.44 8.84 10.36
N ASN A 236 8.64 9.26 9.98
CA ASN A 236 9.37 10.34 10.65
C ASN A 236 8.93 11.76 10.23
N ALA A 237 7.69 11.93 9.72
CA ALA A 237 7.08 13.23 9.49
C ALA A 237 6.18 13.65 10.66
N GLY A 238 6.29 14.93 11.07
CA GLY A 238 5.59 15.46 12.26
C GLY A 238 6.37 15.20 13.55
N LYS A 239 5.70 15.22 14.70
CA LYS A 239 6.33 14.99 16.01
C LYS A 239 5.89 13.70 16.70
N GLU A 240 4.72 13.21 16.36
CA GLU A 240 4.05 12.09 17.02
C GLU A 240 4.82 10.79 16.89
N HIS A 241 5.62 10.63 15.84
CA HIS A 241 6.44 9.43 15.64
C HIS A 241 7.40 9.17 16.81
N LEU A 242 7.93 10.22 17.45
CA LEU A 242 8.79 10.05 18.63
C LEU A 242 8.02 9.50 19.84
N GLU A 243 6.75 9.89 20.00
CA GLU A 243 5.91 9.35 21.07
C GLU A 243 5.58 7.86 20.83
N VAL A 244 5.29 7.50 19.57
CA VAL A 244 5.06 6.10 19.19
C VAL A 244 6.32 5.25 19.47
N MET A 245 7.51 5.72 19.10
CA MET A 245 8.77 5.01 19.35
C MET A 245 9.05 4.86 20.86
N ARG A 246 8.82 5.92 21.65
CA ARG A 246 8.95 5.87 23.11
C ARG A 246 8.01 4.83 23.72
N GLU A 247 6.77 4.77 23.22
CA GLU A 247 5.78 3.78 23.69
C GLU A 247 6.20 2.36 23.35
N VAL A 248 6.71 2.10 22.13
CA VAL A 248 7.27 0.80 21.75
C VAL A 248 8.39 0.37 22.69
N ILE A 249 9.33 1.28 23.01
CA ILE A 249 10.44 1.01 23.93
C ILE A 249 9.91 0.78 25.35
N ARG A 250 9.03 1.64 25.84
CA ARG A 250 8.43 1.57 27.18
C ARG A 250 7.67 0.28 27.41
N SER A 251 6.96 -0.21 26.40
CA SER A 251 6.20 -1.47 26.47
C SER A 251 7.08 -2.71 26.47
N GLY A 252 8.38 -2.58 26.25
CA GLY A 252 9.33 -3.70 26.22
C GLY A 252 9.10 -4.67 25.05
N MET A 253 8.46 -4.22 23.96
CA MET A 253 8.25 -5.03 22.77
C MET A 253 9.58 -5.46 22.16
N ARG A 254 9.67 -6.76 21.85
CA ARG A 254 10.83 -7.32 21.14
C ARG A 254 10.62 -7.42 19.63
N SER A 255 9.47 -6.96 19.15
CA SER A 255 9.14 -6.94 17.74
C SER A 255 10.10 -6.06 16.96
N THR A 256 10.48 -6.47 15.75
CA THR A 256 11.12 -5.55 14.80
C THR A 256 10.07 -4.64 14.18
N PHE A 257 10.25 -3.34 14.28
CA PHE A 257 9.40 -2.35 13.62
C PHE A 257 10.04 -1.87 12.34
N THR A 258 9.38 -2.08 11.20
CA THR A 258 9.83 -1.57 9.90
C THR A 258 9.16 -0.23 9.64
N LEU A 259 9.95 0.81 9.39
CA LEU A 259 9.50 2.20 9.33
C LEU A 259 9.90 2.85 8.01
N GLN A 260 8.92 3.24 7.19
CA GLN A 260 9.18 4.05 6.00
C GLN A 260 9.52 5.48 6.42
N THR A 261 10.69 5.96 6.02
CA THR A 261 11.27 7.21 6.51
C THR A 261 11.86 8.07 5.38
N ARG A 262 12.19 9.30 5.71
CA ARG A 262 12.84 10.22 4.80
C ARG A 262 14.10 10.80 5.42
N PHE A 263 15.20 10.81 4.68
CA PHE A 263 16.51 11.30 5.14
C PHE A 263 16.46 12.75 5.60
N GLU A 264 15.80 13.61 4.83
CA GLU A 264 15.72 15.04 5.10
C GLU A 264 15.01 15.40 6.42
N ASN A 265 14.32 14.45 7.02
CA ASN A 265 13.70 14.59 8.35
C ASN A 265 14.67 14.23 9.50
N ILE A 266 15.84 13.63 9.20
CA ILE A 266 16.89 13.34 10.19
C ILE A 266 17.76 14.59 10.33
N ARG A 267 17.23 15.62 11.00
CA ARG A 267 17.92 16.88 11.21
C ARG A 267 17.48 17.58 12.49
N GLY A 268 18.36 18.42 13.02
CA GLY A 268 18.08 19.18 14.24
C GLY A 268 17.79 18.29 15.43
N GLU A 269 17.15 18.83 16.44
CA GLU A 269 16.85 18.16 17.70
C GLU A 269 15.93 16.94 17.52
N GLN A 270 14.94 17.05 16.64
CA GLN A 270 14.03 15.92 16.35
C GLN A 270 14.76 14.76 15.67
N GLY A 271 15.67 15.05 14.74
CA GLY A 271 16.48 14.02 14.08
C GLY A 271 17.44 13.35 15.06
N ALA A 272 18.04 14.10 15.98
CA ALA A 272 18.90 13.55 17.04
C ALA A 272 18.08 12.60 17.96
N SER A 273 16.93 13.06 18.44
CA SER A 273 16.02 12.23 19.26
C SER A 273 15.54 10.97 18.53
N PHE A 274 15.25 11.08 17.24
CA PHE A 274 14.86 9.95 16.40
C PHE A 274 15.97 8.88 16.36
N LEU A 275 17.22 9.29 16.10
CA LEU A 275 18.36 8.39 16.05
C LEU A 275 18.64 7.73 17.42
N GLU A 276 18.55 8.51 18.52
CA GLU A 276 18.69 7.98 19.89
C GLU A 276 17.64 6.90 20.21
N LEU A 277 16.40 7.11 19.76
CA LEU A 277 15.34 6.10 19.94
C LEU A 277 15.59 4.86 19.05
N CYS A 278 16.14 5.04 17.85
CA CYS A 278 16.52 3.91 16.99
C CYS A 278 17.59 3.02 17.64
N GLU A 279 18.53 3.60 18.43
CA GLU A 279 19.55 2.83 19.17
C GLU A 279 18.97 2.07 20.37
N GLN A 280 17.83 2.53 20.92
CA GLN A 280 17.20 1.94 22.11
C GLN A 280 16.16 0.86 21.79
N GLY A 281 15.59 0.89 20.58
CA GLY A 281 14.55 -0.05 20.15
C GLY A 281 14.98 -0.92 18.99
N ASN A 282 14.10 -1.82 18.57
CA ASN A 282 14.36 -2.71 17.44
C ASN A 282 13.64 -2.13 16.18
N PHE A 283 14.25 -1.13 15.57
CA PHE A 283 13.73 -0.42 14.41
C PHE A 283 14.57 -0.70 13.18
N HIS A 284 13.92 -1.06 12.07
CA HIS A 284 14.51 -1.15 10.73
C HIS A 284 13.97 0.00 9.88
N LEU A 285 14.85 0.81 9.30
CA LEU A 285 14.47 2.01 8.57
C LEU A 285 14.49 1.75 7.06
N GLU A 286 13.41 2.13 6.37
CA GLU A 286 13.29 2.09 4.92
C GLU A 286 13.30 3.51 4.35
N PHE A 287 14.29 3.84 3.53
CA PHE A 287 14.41 5.15 2.92
C PHE A 287 14.12 5.11 1.42
N GLY A 288 13.03 5.74 1.01
CA GLY A 288 12.82 6.00 -0.41
C GLY A 288 13.68 7.17 -0.88
N LEU A 289 14.75 6.96 -1.61
CA LEU A 289 15.57 8.02 -2.24
C LEU A 289 15.19 8.22 -3.71
N GLN A 290 14.94 7.14 -4.42
CA GLN A 290 14.54 6.99 -5.81
C GLN A 290 15.65 7.25 -6.81
N THR A 291 16.41 8.33 -6.66
CA THR A 291 17.57 8.70 -7.48
C THR A 291 18.48 9.68 -6.72
N THR A 292 19.76 9.67 -7.02
CA THR A 292 20.70 10.71 -6.58
C THR A 292 20.91 11.80 -7.62
N ASP A 293 20.42 11.60 -8.86
CA ASP A 293 20.52 12.55 -9.94
C ASP A 293 19.58 13.76 -9.70
N HIS A 294 20.13 14.96 -9.72
CA HIS A 294 19.41 16.19 -9.42
C HIS A 294 18.32 16.52 -10.44
N GLU A 295 18.59 16.34 -11.73
CA GLU A 295 17.60 16.64 -12.79
C GLU A 295 16.47 15.62 -12.78
N VAL A 296 16.78 14.32 -12.68
CA VAL A 296 15.77 13.27 -12.53
C VAL A 296 14.90 13.51 -11.29
N SER A 297 15.51 13.88 -10.18
CA SER A 297 14.83 14.23 -8.93
C SER A 297 13.83 15.38 -9.10
N ARG A 298 14.19 16.40 -9.89
CA ARG A 298 13.29 17.53 -10.24
C ARG A 298 12.13 17.10 -11.12
N HIS A 299 12.37 16.23 -12.12
CA HIS A 299 11.33 15.73 -13.02
C HIS A 299 10.22 14.95 -12.28
N ILE A 300 10.57 14.31 -11.19
CA ILE A 300 9.61 13.57 -10.37
C ILE A 300 9.07 14.37 -9.15
N ASP A 301 9.24 15.67 -9.14
CA ASP A 301 8.83 16.56 -8.02
C ASP A 301 9.34 16.09 -6.64
N ARG A 302 10.52 15.45 -6.62
CA ARG A 302 11.17 14.97 -5.41
C ARG A 302 12.49 15.70 -5.18
N ALA A 303 12.43 16.83 -4.53
CA ALA A 303 13.63 17.62 -4.23
C ALA A 303 14.50 16.93 -3.17
N ASN A 304 15.35 15.97 -3.59
CA ASN A 304 16.34 15.35 -2.72
C ASN A 304 17.42 16.37 -2.34
N ARG A 305 17.59 16.61 -1.06
CA ARG A 305 18.68 17.41 -0.49
C ARG A 305 19.87 16.49 -0.22
N MET A 306 20.72 16.27 -1.23
CA MET A 306 21.82 15.31 -1.14
C MET A 306 22.80 15.61 0.00
N ASP A 307 22.96 16.88 0.38
CA ASP A 307 23.70 17.28 1.58
C ASP A 307 23.11 16.68 2.87
N LEU A 308 21.79 16.68 3.01
CA LEU A 308 21.09 16.08 4.15
C LEU A 308 21.05 14.55 4.08
N VAL A 309 20.92 14.02 2.86
CA VAL A 309 20.95 12.55 2.62
C VAL A 309 22.31 12.00 3.06
N ASP A 310 23.40 12.59 2.60
CA ASP A 310 24.76 12.15 2.92
C ASP A 310 25.06 12.27 4.43
N ALA A 311 24.65 13.37 5.05
CA ALA A 311 24.81 13.57 6.49
C ALA A 311 24.00 12.53 7.31
N ALA A 312 22.80 12.17 6.86
CA ALA A 312 22.00 11.15 7.51
C ALA A 312 22.59 9.74 7.36
N LEU A 313 23.09 9.40 6.15
CA LEU A 313 23.78 8.12 5.90
C LEU A 313 25.00 7.96 6.80
N GLU A 314 25.81 9.00 6.95
CA GLU A 314 26.97 8.99 7.84
C GLU A 314 26.56 8.78 9.32
N GLN A 315 25.51 9.45 9.78
CA GLN A 315 25.00 9.28 11.15
C GLN A 315 24.45 7.88 11.40
N LEU A 316 23.68 7.33 10.46
CA LEU A 316 23.10 5.97 10.54
C LEU A 316 24.23 4.93 10.59
N GLY A 317 25.23 5.03 9.70
CA GLY A 317 26.38 4.14 9.66
C GLY A 317 27.22 4.22 10.93
N ALA A 318 27.52 5.42 11.43
CA ALA A 318 28.31 5.62 12.65
C ALA A 318 27.63 5.04 13.90
N ARG A 319 26.29 4.99 13.94
CA ARG A 319 25.51 4.44 15.06
C ARG A 319 25.15 2.96 14.88
N GLY A 320 25.47 2.35 13.73
CA GLY A 320 25.08 0.98 13.42
C GLY A 320 23.58 0.73 13.34
N ILE A 321 22.78 1.77 13.03
CA ILE A 321 21.33 1.66 12.89
C ILE A 321 21.03 0.92 11.59
N PRO A 322 20.23 -0.19 11.59
CA PRO A 322 19.91 -0.92 10.39
C PRO A 322 18.95 -0.15 9.49
N PHE A 323 19.29 -0.04 8.21
CA PHE A 323 18.47 0.64 7.22
C PHE A 323 18.66 0.07 5.82
N GLU A 324 17.69 0.34 4.96
CA GLU A 324 17.74 0.09 3.53
C GLU A 324 17.36 1.32 2.73
N VAL A 325 17.81 1.40 1.48
CA VAL A 325 17.54 2.52 0.56
C VAL A 325 16.91 1.99 -0.71
N SER A 326 15.75 2.56 -1.08
CA SER A 326 15.03 2.23 -2.31
C SER A 326 15.31 3.26 -3.41
N LEU A 327 15.63 2.75 -4.60
CA LEU A 327 15.74 3.47 -5.87
C LEU A 327 14.59 3.05 -6.80
N ILE A 328 14.34 3.90 -7.81
CA ILE A 328 13.42 3.56 -8.92
C ILE A 328 14.22 3.68 -10.23
N TYR A 329 14.08 2.69 -11.11
CA TYR A 329 14.59 2.75 -12.48
C TYR A 329 13.43 2.89 -13.48
N GLY A 330 13.72 3.54 -14.61
CA GLY A 330 12.71 3.91 -15.60
C GLY A 330 12.04 5.28 -15.31
N LEU A 331 12.67 6.15 -14.53
CA LEU A 331 12.18 7.49 -14.24
C LEU A 331 12.33 8.44 -15.43
N PRO A 332 11.49 9.49 -15.56
CA PRO A 332 11.62 10.49 -16.63
C PRO A 332 12.95 11.23 -16.55
N GLY A 333 13.66 11.30 -17.68
CA GLY A 333 14.97 11.92 -17.75
C GLY A 333 16.13 11.05 -17.24
N GLN A 334 15.85 9.87 -16.71
CA GLN A 334 16.87 8.93 -16.25
C GLN A 334 17.56 8.26 -17.45
N THR A 335 18.84 7.94 -17.30
CA THR A 335 19.63 7.11 -18.22
C THR A 335 20.21 5.93 -17.44
N LEU A 336 20.64 4.88 -18.15
CA LEU A 336 21.34 3.76 -17.53
C LEU A 336 22.55 4.24 -16.68
N ASP A 337 23.33 5.19 -17.21
CA ASP A 337 24.48 5.76 -16.50
C ASP A 337 24.08 6.53 -15.23
N SER A 338 22.99 7.32 -15.26
CA SER A 338 22.52 8.05 -14.07
C SER A 338 21.96 7.10 -12.99
N PHE A 339 21.37 5.98 -13.40
CA PHE A 339 20.93 4.93 -12.46
C PHE A 339 22.12 4.25 -11.81
N GLN A 340 23.14 3.84 -12.62
CA GLN A 340 24.38 3.25 -12.09
C GLN A 340 25.08 4.20 -11.12
N ARG A 341 25.20 5.49 -11.47
CA ARG A 341 25.79 6.49 -10.54
C ARG A 341 25.05 6.57 -9.20
N SER A 342 23.72 6.39 -9.20
CA SER A 342 22.94 6.39 -7.95
C SER A 342 23.29 5.18 -7.07
N ILE A 343 23.47 4.02 -7.66
CA ILE A 343 23.92 2.81 -6.97
C ILE A 343 25.33 3.01 -6.39
N ASP A 344 26.28 3.46 -7.24
CA ASP A 344 27.67 3.67 -6.86
C ASP A 344 27.81 4.69 -5.73
N HIS A 345 26.98 5.74 -5.74
CA HIS A 345 26.95 6.74 -4.66
C HIS A 345 26.57 6.10 -3.32
N LEU A 346 25.48 5.36 -3.29
CA LEU A 346 25.02 4.70 -2.08
C LEU A 346 26.01 3.65 -1.55
N GLN A 347 26.62 2.88 -2.44
CA GLN A 347 27.67 1.90 -2.07
C GLN A 347 28.90 2.59 -1.46
N ARG A 348 29.36 3.69 -2.04
CA ARG A 348 30.46 4.50 -1.48
C ARG A 348 30.13 5.11 -0.13
N LYS A 349 28.83 5.40 0.13
CA LYS A 349 28.35 5.87 1.44
C LYS A 349 28.07 4.76 2.42
N GLY A 350 28.44 3.50 2.10
CA GLY A 350 28.34 2.37 3.00
C GLY A 350 26.94 1.75 3.12
N CYS A 351 26.01 2.05 2.19
CA CYS A 351 24.73 1.37 2.17
C CYS A 351 24.91 -0.10 1.81
N THR A 352 24.53 -0.99 2.72
CA THR A 352 24.64 -2.43 2.53
C THR A 352 23.41 -3.06 1.89
N VAL A 353 22.24 -2.43 2.04
CA VAL A 353 20.98 -2.88 1.45
C VAL A 353 20.41 -1.79 0.56
N ILE A 354 20.46 -2.02 -0.74
CA ILE A 354 19.88 -1.15 -1.76
C ILE A 354 18.84 -1.95 -2.52
N LYS A 355 17.61 -1.46 -2.60
CA LYS A 355 16.53 -2.03 -3.41
C LYS A 355 16.26 -1.14 -4.60
N ALA A 356 15.89 -1.70 -5.73
CA ALA A 356 15.52 -0.92 -6.91
C ALA A 356 14.27 -1.50 -7.57
N TRP A 357 13.30 -0.62 -7.84
CA TRP A 357 11.99 -0.98 -8.36
C TRP A 357 11.75 -0.38 -9.73
N PRO A 358 11.08 -1.09 -10.65
CA PRO A 358 10.68 -0.50 -11.93
C PRO A 358 9.63 0.59 -11.71
N MET A 359 9.67 1.63 -12.55
CA MET A 359 8.68 2.69 -12.53
C MET A 359 7.33 2.20 -13.01
N MET A 360 6.28 2.45 -12.24
CA MET A 360 4.87 2.23 -12.58
C MET A 360 4.15 3.56 -12.76
N LEU A 361 3.32 3.69 -13.79
CA LEU A 361 2.44 4.85 -13.97
C LEU A 361 1.11 4.58 -13.26
N LEU A 362 0.99 5.10 -12.06
CA LEU A 362 -0.22 4.91 -11.26
C LEU A 362 -1.30 5.94 -11.64
N PRO A 363 -2.55 5.52 -11.88
CA PRO A 363 -3.65 6.42 -12.19
C PRO A 363 -3.79 7.56 -11.18
N GLY A 364 -4.15 8.76 -11.63
CA GLY A 364 -4.30 9.95 -10.78
C GLY A 364 -2.99 10.58 -10.31
N THR A 365 -1.84 10.03 -10.68
CA THR A 365 -0.54 10.69 -10.43
C THR A 365 -0.19 11.66 -11.57
N LYS A 366 0.50 12.74 -11.22
CA LYS A 366 0.96 13.73 -12.22
C LYS A 366 1.83 13.09 -13.30
N LEU A 367 2.64 12.09 -12.94
CA LEU A 367 3.51 11.43 -13.90
C LEU A 367 2.72 10.57 -14.89
N CYS A 368 1.62 9.95 -14.46
CA CYS A 368 0.71 9.25 -15.37
C CYS A 368 0.10 10.20 -16.40
N ASP A 369 -0.30 11.41 -16.00
CA ASP A 369 -0.83 12.44 -16.91
C ASP A 369 0.25 12.95 -17.88
N GLN A 370 1.52 12.83 -17.53
CA GLN A 370 2.67 13.25 -18.34
C GLN A 370 3.27 12.13 -19.21
N LYS A 371 2.62 10.97 -19.29
CA LYS A 371 3.12 9.79 -20.02
C LYS A 371 3.57 10.14 -21.45
N GLU A 372 2.73 10.82 -22.20
CA GLU A 372 3.03 11.22 -23.58
C GLU A 372 4.18 12.24 -23.67
N GLN A 373 4.23 13.21 -22.75
CA GLN A 373 5.29 14.22 -22.69
C GLN A 373 6.68 13.57 -22.57
N TRP A 374 6.80 12.47 -21.85
CA TRP A 374 8.04 11.75 -21.63
C TRP A 374 8.24 10.59 -22.61
N GLY A 375 7.29 10.35 -23.54
CA GLY A 375 7.33 9.21 -24.45
C GLY A 375 7.43 7.88 -23.72
N MET A 376 6.72 7.74 -22.60
CA MET A 376 6.77 6.53 -21.78
C MET A 376 5.91 5.43 -22.37
N GLU A 377 6.47 4.25 -22.53
CA GLU A 377 5.78 3.04 -22.94
C GLU A 377 5.77 2.04 -21.78
N GLU A 378 4.65 1.40 -21.57
CA GLU A 378 4.46 0.41 -20.53
C GLU A 378 4.29 -0.99 -21.10
N GLU A 379 4.89 -1.97 -20.45
CA GLU A 379 4.69 -3.39 -20.72
C GLU A 379 4.29 -4.11 -19.43
N PRO A 380 3.42 -5.13 -19.53
CA PRO A 380 3.10 -5.99 -18.39
C PRO A 380 4.30 -6.87 -18.05
N ILE A 381 4.84 -6.73 -16.85
CA ILE A 381 6.03 -7.45 -16.38
C ILE A 381 5.67 -8.32 -15.15
N GLY A 382 6.37 -9.44 -15.05
CA GLY A 382 6.26 -10.35 -13.91
C GLY A 382 4.98 -11.18 -13.93
N GLU A 383 4.82 -11.95 -12.88
CA GLU A 383 3.77 -12.93 -12.71
C GLU A 383 2.37 -12.32 -12.70
N PHE A 384 2.21 -11.14 -12.08
CA PHE A 384 0.92 -10.44 -11.98
C PHE A 384 0.69 -9.43 -13.13
N ARG A 385 1.46 -9.50 -14.20
CA ARG A 385 1.32 -8.64 -15.39
C ARG A 385 1.24 -7.16 -15.04
N ILE A 386 2.04 -6.73 -14.05
CA ILE A 386 2.03 -5.34 -13.60
C ILE A 386 2.62 -4.45 -14.70
N PRO A 387 1.89 -3.43 -15.18
CA PRO A 387 2.42 -2.52 -16.18
C PRO A 387 3.53 -1.67 -15.58
N VAL A 388 4.72 -1.72 -16.20
CA VAL A 388 5.88 -0.90 -15.83
C VAL A 388 6.40 -0.16 -17.04
N VAL A 389 7.01 1.00 -16.83
CA VAL A 389 7.63 1.80 -17.88
C VAL A 389 8.90 1.11 -18.34
N THR A 390 8.94 0.68 -19.61
CA THR A 390 10.05 -0.05 -20.21
C THR A 390 10.84 0.75 -21.24
N SER A 391 10.32 1.89 -21.70
CA SER A 391 11.04 2.85 -22.53
C SER A 391 10.55 4.28 -22.31
N SER A 392 11.36 5.27 -22.68
CA SER A 392 11.03 6.69 -22.65
C SER A 392 11.89 7.47 -23.66
N THR A 393 11.77 8.79 -23.67
CA THR A 393 12.63 9.67 -24.48
C THR A 393 14.12 9.61 -24.09
N THR A 394 14.49 9.06 -22.94
CA THR A 394 15.85 9.08 -22.39
C THR A 394 16.48 7.70 -22.19
N PHE A 395 15.73 6.63 -22.36
CA PHE A 395 16.22 5.26 -22.36
C PHE A 395 15.38 4.36 -23.25
N THR A 396 16.04 3.41 -23.90
CA THR A 396 15.43 2.38 -24.73
C THR A 396 15.02 1.16 -23.91
N ARG A 397 14.23 0.26 -24.52
CA ARG A 397 13.88 -1.04 -23.91
C ARG A 397 15.13 -1.85 -23.51
N GLY A 398 16.17 -1.86 -24.37
CA GLY A 398 17.42 -2.56 -24.07
C GLY A 398 18.21 -1.96 -22.91
N GLU A 399 18.20 -0.63 -22.74
CA GLU A 399 18.79 0.03 -21.57
C GLU A 399 17.97 -0.22 -20.31
N TRP A 400 16.64 -0.28 -20.41
CA TRP A 400 15.79 -0.70 -19.32
C TRP A 400 16.10 -2.12 -18.83
N GLU A 401 16.33 -3.07 -19.74
CA GLU A 401 16.74 -4.44 -19.40
C GLU A 401 18.08 -4.46 -18.65
N GLN A 402 19.02 -3.59 -19.02
CA GLN A 402 20.27 -3.45 -18.29
C GLN A 402 20.05 -2.86 -16.88
N MET A 403 19.16 -1.86 -16.71
CA MET A 403 18.80 -1.34 -15.41
C MET A 403 18.13 -2.43 -14.55
N ASP A 404 17.24 -3.23 -15.13
CA ASP A 404 16.58 -4.35 -14.46
C ASP A 404 17.58 -5.43 -14.03
N GLN A 405 18.58 -5.75 -14.87
CA GLN A 405 19.67 -6.65 -14.51
C GLN A 405 20.50 -6.09 -13.35
N LEU A 406 20.89 -4.81 -13.40
CA LEU A 406 21.60 -4.15 -12.30
C LEU A 406 20.79 -4.21 -11.00
N ALA A 407 19.53 -3.83 -11.06
CA ALA A 407 18.63 -3.91 -9.93
C ALA A 407 18.55 -5.33 -9.37
N LYS A 408 18.60 -6.39 -10.20
CA LYS A 408 18.66 -7.82 -9.80
C LYS A 408 19.92 -8.21 -9.04
N THR A 409 21.03 -7.54 -9.27
CA THR A 409 22.28 -7.80 -8.53
C THR A 409 22.31 -7.21 -7.14
N LEU A 410 21.43 -6.24 -6.84
CA LEU A 410 21.41 -5.53 -5.55
C LEU A 410 20.73 -6.33 -4.44
N GLU A 411 19.85 -7.27 -4.80
CA GLU A 411 19.14 -8.13 -3.84
C GLU A 411 19.60 -9.58 -3.94
N PRO A 412 20.18 -10.14 -2.88
CA PRO A 412 20.32 -11.58 -2.78
C PRO A 412 18.96 -12.20 -2.41
N THR A 413 18.15 -12.64 -3.35
CA THR A 413 17.13 -13.69 -3.23
C THR A 413 15.63 -13.39 -3.02
N HIS A 414 15.09 -12.16 -2.87
CA HIS A 414 13.64 -11.99 -2.58
C HIS A 414 12.91 -10.93 -3.42
N ARG A 415 12.91 -11.09 -4.74
CA ARG A 415 12.38 -10.06 -5.65
C ARG A 415 10.86 -9.99 -5.84
N LEU A 416 10.17 -11.08 -5.65
CA LEU A 416 8.71 -11.15 -5.82
C LEU A 416 7.92 -10.74 -4.56
N GLU A 417 8.60 -10.56 -3.44
CA GLU A 417 7.97 -10.26 -2.16
C GLU A 417 7.64 -8.79 -1.92
N ALA A 418 8.02 -7.89 -2.81
CA ALA A 418 8.03 -6.46 -2.48
C ALA A 418 7.12 -5.57 -3.35
N VAL A 419 6.31 -6.11 -4.23
CA VAL A 419 5.31 -5.35 -5.01
C VAL A 419 3.92 -5.38 -4.35
N ALA A 420 3.85 -5.64 -3.08
CA ALA A 420 2.60 -5.58 -2.31
C ALA A 420 2.73 -4.66 -1.12
#